data_1089bdc0a6768199c3ae0d136b88e5fb
#
_entry.id   1089bdc0a6768199c3ae0d136b88e5fb
#
_cell.length_a   1.000
_cell.length_b   1.000
_cell.length_c   1.000
_cell.angle_alpha   90.00
_cell.angle_beta   90.00
_cell.angle_gamma   90.00
#
_symmetry.space_group_name_H-M   'P 1'
#
loop_
_entity.id
_entity.type
_entity.pdbx_description
1 polymer ?
#
loop_
_entity_poly.entity_id
_entity_poly.type
_entity_poly.pdbx_seq_one_letter_code
_entity_poly.pdbx_strand_id
1 'polypeptide(L)'
;MKKFWEVLDERLDLCREALMVRHNLLLGTPSDISPIHWQHGGIARLEKGEKIDSLLKDGYSTLSLGYVGIYEMTQAMLGVSHTTKEGEEFALQVMNHLKDACDSWKKETGLGFGLYGTPGESLTSRFCRIDKQKFGEIRNVTDRMYYTNSYHVHVTEEIDAFEKLKFESQFHDISLGGCISYVEVPDMSKNLPAVEQIINYIYHNIQYAEINTKPDVCFKCGYTGEIKLDDDMEWYCPNCGNKDKNEMQVMRRTCGYIGSNMWGKGRTQEISQRVLHL
;
A
#
# COMPACT_ATOMS: atom_id res chain seq x y z
N MET A 1 4.02 -10.63 24.09
CA MET A 1 2.66 -10.11 23.80
C MET A 1 2.30 -8.86 24.62
N LYS A 2 2.25 -8.86 25.98
CA LYS A 2 1.83 -7.68 26.76
C LYS A 2 2.55 -6.39 26.37
N LYS A 3 3.88 -6.40 26.33
CA LYS A 3 4.69 -5.24 25.92
C LYS A 3 4.42 -4.77 24.48
N PHE A 4 4.02 -5.66 23.58
CA PHE A 4 3.63 -5.29 22.22
C PHE A 4 2.43 -4.34 22.21
N TRP A 5 1.36 -4.71 22.92
CA TRP A 5 0.15 -3.89 23.03
C TRP A 5 0.40 -2.55 23.71
N GLU A 6 1.18 -2.54 24.79
CA GLU A 6 1.57 -1.30 25.50
C GLU A 6 2.32 -0.33 24.55
N VAL A 7 3.26 -0.85 23.74
CA VAL A 7 3.99 -0.03 22.77
C VAL A 7 3.09 0.40 21.62
N LEU A 8 2.20 -0.45 21.15
CA LEU A 8 1.25 -0.11 20.09
C LEU A 8 0.34 1.05 20.52
N ASP A 9 -0.22 0.98 21.72
CA ASP A 9 -1.06 2.03 22.29
C ASP A 9 -0.30 3.36 22.42
N GLU A 10 0.93 3.33 22.95
CA GLU A 10 1.79 4.53 23.03
C GLU A 10 2.02 5.15 21.64
N ARG A 11 2.21 4.33 20.61
CA ARG A 11 2.39 4.82 19.22
C ARG A 11 1.10 5.34 18.62
N LEU A 12 -0.04 4.75 18.95
CA LEU A 12 -1.34 5.25 18.52
C LEU A 12 -1.62 6.63 19.10
N ASP A 13 -1.32 6.86 20.39
CA ASP A 13 -1.45 8.19 21.00
C ASP A 13 -0.60 9.24 20.28
N LEU A 14 0.66 8.93 19.99
CA LEU A 14 1.53 9.82 19.21
C LEU A 14 1.00 10.10 17.79
N CYS A 15 0.44 9.08 17.12
CA CYS A 15 -0.17 9.26 15.81
C CYS A 15 -1.40 10.17 15.89
N ARG A 16 -2.24 9.99 16.91
CA ARG A 16 -3.38 10.87 17.18
C ARG A 16 -2.96 12.32 17.34
N GLU A 17 -1.97 12.58 18.20
CA GLU A 17 -1.43 13.92 18.41
C GLU A 17 -0.93 14.55 17.10
N ALA A 18 -0.15 13.81 16.33
CA ALA A 18 0.36 14.26 15.04
C ALA A 18 -0.75 14.60 14.05
N LEU A 19 -1.80 13.76 13.97
CA LEU A 19 -2.96 13.99 13.11
C LEU A 19 -3.74 15.24 13.56
N MET A 20 -3.93 15.42 14.86
CA MET A 20 -4.59 16.61 15.41
C MET A 20 -3.79 17.90 15.17
N VAL A 21 -2.47 17.86 15.30
CA VAL A 21 -1.60 19.01 14.94
C VAL A 21 -1.79 19.38 13.47
N ARG A 22 -1.81 18.40 12.56
CA ARG A 22 -2.05 18.66 11.13
C ARG A 22 -3.43 19.25 10.86
N HIS A 23 -4.47 18.74 11.52
CA HIS A 23 -5.81 19.29 11.43
C HIS A 23 -5.83 20.76 11.88
N ASN A 24 -5.27 21.05 13.05
CA ASN A 24 -5.27 22.41 13.63
C ASN A 24 -4.49 23.41 12.76
N LEU A 25 -3.40 22.98 12.10
CA LEU A 25 -2.63 23.82 11.18
C LEU A 25 -3.41 24.23 9.91
N LEU A 26 -4.44 23.47 9.55
CA LEU A 26 -5.27 23.79 8.39
C LEU A 26 -6.42 24.76 8.71
N LEU A 27 -6.81 24.87 9.98
CA LEU A 27 -7.88 25.77 10.39
C LEU A 27 -7.55 27.23 10.03
N GLY A 28 -8.54 27.93 9.51
CA GLY A 28 -8.40 29.32 9.07
C GLY A 28 -7.71 29.51 7.73
N THR A 29 -7.31 28.44 7.05
CA THR A 29 -6.70 28.49 5.71
C THR A 29 -7.71 29.01 4.69
N PRO A 30 -7.40 30.05 3.88
CA PRO A 30 -8.30 30.54 2.85
C PRO A 30 -8.29 29.60 1.62
N SER A 31 -9.43 29.49 0.97
CA SER A 31 -9.63 28.65 -0.23
C SER A 31 -8.70 29.00 -1.40
N ASP A 32 -8.15 30.24 -1.39
CA ASP A 32 -7.20 30.71 -2.40
C ASP A 32 -5.87 29.97 -2.42
N ILE A 33 -5.51 29.27 -1.32
CA ILE A 33 -4.28 28.47 -1.25
C ILE A 33 -4.33 27.30 -2.22
N SER A 34 -5.52 26.73 -2.44
CA SER A 34 -5.70 25.64 -3.42
C SER A 34 -7.04 25.75 -4.14
N PRO A 35 -7.19 26.73 -5.07
CA PRO A 35 -8.47 27.00 -5.73
C PRO A 35 -9.02 25.79 -6.48
N ILE A 36 -8.15 25.01 -7.13
CA ILE A 36 -8.55 23.82 -7.89
C ILE A 36 -9.26 22.80 -6.99
N HIS A 37 -8.80 22.63 -5.75
CA HIS A 37 -9.41 21.68 -4.83
C HIS A 37 -10.62 22.24 -4.10
N TRP A 38 -10.57 23.50 -3.68
CA TRP A 38 -11.54 24.04 -2.73
C TRP A 38 -12.58 24.99 -3.33
N GLN A 39 -12.28 25.65 -4.45
CA GLN A 39 -13.24 26.52 -5.15
C GLN A 39 -13.84 25.82 -6.39
N HIS A 40 -13.02 25.09 -7.13
CA HIS A 40 -13.39 24.47 -8.43
C HIS A 40 -13.27 22.93 -8.42
N GLY A 41 -13.11 22.30 -7.26
CA GLY A 41 -12.99 20.86 -7.11
C GLY A 41 -14.28 20.08 -7.45
N GLY A 42 -14.22 18.77 -7.40
CA GLY A 42 -15.38 17.91 -7.66
C GLY A 42 -16.51 18.08 -6.63
N ILE A 43 -16.16 18.30 -5.37
CA ILE A 43 -17.09 18.35 -4.23
C ILE A 43 -17.08 19.73 -3.59
N ALA A 44 -15.91 20.27 -3.24
CA ALA A 44 -15.78 21.59 -2.63
C ALA A 44 -16.11 22.72 -3.63
N ARG A 45 -16.86 23.71 -3.18
CA ARG A 45 -17.32 24.86 -3.95
C ARG A 45 -17.32 26.13 -3.07
N LEU A 46 -16.21 26.35 -2.36
CA LEU A 46 -16.05 27.53 -1.51
C LEU A 46 -15.85 28.79 -2.36
N GLU A 47 -16.31 29.90 -1.85
CA GLU A 47 -16.06 31.21 -2.44
C GLU A 47 -14.57 31.61 -2.27
N LYS A 48 -14.13 32.54 -3.10
CA LYS A 48 -12.77 33.08 -3.01
C LYS A 48 -12.53 33.73 -1.65
N GLY A 49 -11.45 33.34 -0.97
CA GLY A 49 -11.10 33.84 0.37
C GLY A 49 -11.88 33.19 1.52
N GLU A 50 -12.88 32.36 1.23
CA GLU A 50 -13.60 31.62 2.25
C GLU A 50 -12.65 30.63 2.95
N LYS A 51 -12.82 30.44 4.27
CA LYS A 51 -12.03 29.50 5.05
C LYS A 51 -12.47 28.07 4.82
N ILE A 52 -11.50 27.14 4.73
CA ILE A 52 -11.77 25.72 4.50
C ILE A 52 -12.29 24.97 5.73
N ASP A 53 -12.50 25.65 6.85
CA ASP A 53 -12.88 25.03 8.14
C ASP A 53 -14.14 24.15 8.02
N SER A 54 -15.10 24.52 7.18
CA SER A 54 -16.29 23.72 6.89
C SER A 54 -15.98 22.38 6.25
N LEU A 55 -14.85 22.27 5.53
CA LEU A 55 -14.40 21.04 4.87
C LEU A 55 -13.59 20.13 5.81
N LEU A 56 -13.23 20.62 7.01
CA LEU A 56 -12.38 19.89 7.96
C LEU A 56 -13.18 19.19 9.07
N LYS A 57 -14.50 19.25 9.03
CA LYS A 57 -15.41 18.73 10.06
C LYS A 57 -16.60 17.98 9.43
N ASP A 58 -17.45 17.44 10.30
CA ASP A 58 -18.72 16.79 9.94
C ASP A 58 -18.56 15.63 8.92
N GLY A 59 -17.38 14.94 8.94
CA GLY A 59 -17.09 13.81 8.08
C GLY A 59 -16.76 14.17 6.63
N TYR A 60 -16.64 15.45 6.27
CA TYR A 60 -16.26 15.85 4.92
C TYR A 60 -14.82 15.47 4.56
N SER A 61 -13.89 15.62 5.49
CA SER A 61 -12.51 15.17 5.35
C SER A 61 -12.16 14.10 6.39
N THR A 62 -11.14 13.30 6.10
CA THR A 62 -10.70 12.22 6.98
C THR A 62 -9.25 12.41 7.39
N LEU A 63 -9.00 12.28 8.69
CA LEU A 63 -7.67 12.11 9.25
C LEU A 63 -7.32 10.64 9.18
N SER A 64 -6.38 10.28 8.30
CA SER A 64 -6.09 8.89 7.98
C SER A 64 -4.91 8.36 8.79
N LEU A 65 -5.14 7.31 9.58
CA LEU A 65 -4.09 6.51 10.22
C LEU A 65 -3.63 5.45 9.23
N GLY A 66 -2.42 5.60 8.68
CA GLY A 66 -1.83 4.61 7.76
C GLY A 66 -1.00 3.57 8.49
N TYR A 67 -0.88 2.39 7.90
CA TYR A 67 -0.06 1.28 8.41
C TYR A 67 0.68 0.56 7.29
N VAL A 68 1.80 -0.07 7.63
CA VAL A 68 2.61 -0.92 6.74
C VAL A 68 3.19 -2.08 7.52
N GLY A 69 3.55 -3.17 6.86
CA GLY A 69 4.33 -4.24 7.46
C GLY A 69 3.54 -5.20 8.36
N ILE A 70 2.29 -5.51 8.05
CA ILE A 70 1.52 -6.51 8.83
C ILE A 70 2.20 -7.89 8.75
N TYR A 71 2.75 -8.24 7.58
CA TYR A 71 3.54 -9.47 7.42
C TYR A 71 4.76 -9.47 8.36
N GLU A 72 5.58 -8.43 8.32
CA GLU A 72 6.81 -8.34 9.12
C GLU A 72 6.51 -8.26 10.63
N MET A 73 5.44 -7.58 11.01
CA MET A 73 4.96 -7.56 12.39
C MET A 73 4.62 -8.98 12.87
N THR A 74 3.88 -9.74 12.06
CA THR A 74 3.49 -11.10 12.40
C THR A 74 4.71 -12.03 12.45
N GLN A 75 5.63 -11.89 11.51
CA GLN A 75 6.92 -12.61 11.55
C GLN A 75 7.73 -12.29 12.82
N ALA A 76 7.82 -11.02 13.19
CA ALA A 76 8.56 -10.61 14.38
C ALA A 76 7.94 -11.13 15.68
N MET A 77 6.61 -11.22 15.75
CA MET A 77 5.89 -11.59 16.97
C MET A 77 5.65 -13.09 17.12
N LEU A 78 5.39 -13.79 16.02
CA LEU A 78 4.98 -15.20 16.01
C LEU A 78 5.92 -16.10 15.24
N GLY A 79 6.78 -15.56 14.37
CA GLY A 79 7.68 -16.33 13.50
C GLY A 79 6.99 -16.99 12.30
N VAL A 80 5.77 -16.58 11.98
CA VAL A 80 4.95 -17.12 10.87
C VAL A 80 4.40 -16.01 10.00
N SER A 81 4.01 -16.34 8.75
CA SER A 81 3.29 -15.40 7.87
C SER A 81 1.90 -15.10 8.43
N HIS A 82 1.40 -13.90 8.16
CA HIS A 82 0.02 -13.50 8.49
C HIS A 82 -1.03 -14.24 7.64
N THR A 83 -0.63 -14.99 6.61
CA THR A 83 -1.50 -15.89 5.83
C THR A 83 -1.73 -17.24 6.49
N THR A 84 -0.93 -17.59 7.51
CA THR A 84 -1.21 -18.76 8.34
C THR A 84 -2.37 -18.48 9.29
N LYS A 85 -3.09 -19.52 9.72
CA LYS A 85 -4.24 -19.36 10.63
C LYS A 85 -3.91 -18.54 11.88
N GLU A 86 -2.80 -18.87 12.56
CA GLU A 86 -2.35 -18.16 13.76
C GLU A 86 -1.95 -16.71 13.44
N GLY A 87 -1.25 -16.51 12.31
CA GLY A 87 -0.84 -15.19 11.83
C GLY A 87 -2.02 -14.32 11.44
N GLU A 88 -3.02 -14.87 10.77
CA GLU A 88 -4.27 -14.21 10.37
C GLU A 88 -5.05 -13.73 11.59
N GLU A 89 -5.26 -14.63 12.57
CA GLU A 89 -5.95 -14.30 13.82
C GLU A 89 -5.25 -13.13 14.54
N PHE A 90 -3.92 -13.14 14.63
CA PHE A 90 -3.17 -12.05 15.25
C PHE A 90 -3.22 -10.76 14.42
N ALA A 91 -3.04 -10.84 13.11
CA ALA A 91 -3.13 -9.70 12.22
C ALA A 91 -4.49 -9.00 12.32
N LEU A 92 -5.58 -9.78 12.30
CA LEU A 92 -6.94 -9.24 12.44
C LEU A 92 -7.18 -8.62 13.83
N GLN A 93 -6.62 -9.18 14.90
CA GLN A 93 -6.68 -8.58 16.24
C GLN A 93 -6.02 -7.20 16.25
N VAL A 94 -4.82 -7.08 15.70
CA VAL A 94 -4.11 -5.80 15.61
C VAL A 94 -4.88 -4.80 14.75
N MET A 95 -5.37 -5.23 13.60
CA MET A 95 -6.11 -4.36 12.68
C MET A 95 -7.42 -3.84 13.28
N ASN A 96 -8.17 -4.69 13.98
CA ASN A 96 -9.37 -4.25 14.70
C ASN A 96 -9.02 -3.28 15.83
N HIS A 97 -7.92 -3.50 16.55
CA HIS A 97 -7.46 -2.55 17.57
C HIS A 97 -7.14 -1.15 16.99
N LEU A 98 -6.47 -1.09 15.82
CA LEU A 98 -6.22 0.17 15.10
C LEU A 98 -7.53 0.84 14.66
N LYS A 99 -8.49 0.07 14.18
CA LYS A 99 -9.81 0.56 13.80
C LYS A 99 -10.58 1.11 14.99
N ASP A 100 -10.58 0.39 16.11
CA ASP A 100 -11.27 0.80 17.34
C ASP A 100 -10.69 2.12 17.88
N ALA A 101 -9.36 2.33 17.78
CA ALA A 101 -8.73 3.59 18.11
C ALA A 101 -9.26 4.73 17.22
N CYS A 102 -9.32 4.54 15.89
CA CYS A 102 -9.89 5.53 14.98
C CYS A 102 -11.36 5.84 15.31
N ASP A 103 -12.16 4.82 15.60
CA ASP A 103 -13.58 4.97 15.96
C ASP A 103 -13.76 5.71 17.30
N SER A 104 -12.87 5.49 18.26
CA SER A 104 -12.84 6.23 19.53
C SER A 104 -12.51 7.70 19.30
N TRP A 105 -11.46 7.99 18.55
CA TRP A 105 -11.06 9.36 18.24
C TRP A 105 -12.15 10.14 17.50
N LYS A 106 -12.85 9.46 16.57
CA LYS A 106 -14.01 10.03 15.88
C LYS A 106 -15.13 10.41 16.85
N LYS A 107 -15.46 9.53 17.81
CA LYS A 107 -16.49 9.79 18.82
C LYS A 107 -16.10 10.96 19.75
N GLU A 108 -14.83 11.03 20.14
CA GLU A 108 -14.34 12.05 21.08
C GLU A 108 -14.23 13.44 20.45
N THR A 109 -13.84 13.52 19.17
CA THR A 109 -13.52 14.79 18.51
C THR A 109 -14.62 15.28 17.57
N GLY A 110 -15.53 14.42 17.13
CA GLY A 110 -16.47 14.71 16.06
C GLY A 110 -15.85 14.82 14.66
N LEU A 111 -14.53 14.56 14.52
CA LEU A 111 -13.81 14.60 13.26
C LEU A 111 -13.85 13.25 12.56
N GLY A 112 -13.69 13.24 11.25
CA GLY A 112 -13.52 12.01 10.48
C GLY A 112 -12.14 11.39 10.73
N PHE A 113 -12.08 10.19 11.31
CA PHE A 113 -10.89 9.36 11.37
C PHE A 113 -11.11 8.06 10.61
N GLY A 114 -10.08 7.55 9.94
CA GLY A 114 -10.16 6.29 9.22
C GLY A 114 -8.83 5.57 9.17
N LEU A 115 -8.89 4.23 9.25
CA LEU A 115 -7.72 3.39 9.03
C LEU A 115 -7.46 3.28 7.52
N TYR A 116 -6.21 3.49 7.10
CA TYR A 116 -5.84 3.64 5.70
C TYR A 116 -4.76 2.62 5.30
N GLY A 117 -5.17 1.62 4.52
CA GLY A 117 -4.33 0.55 3.99
C GLY A 117 -3.77 0.88 2.61
N THR A 118 -3.22 2.08 2.43
CA THR A 118 -2.65 2.46 1.14
C THR A 118 -1.22 2.00 0.99
N PRO A 119 -0.79 1.66 -0.23
CA PRO A 119 0.60 1.37 -0.51
C PRO A 119 1.48 2.61 -0.27
N GLY A 120 2.48 2.47 0.57
CA GLY A 120 3.52 3.49 0.74
C GLY A 120 4.60 3.33 -0.32
N GLU A 121 4.96 4.41 -1.04
CA GLU A 121 5.99 4.32 -2.09
C GLU A 121 7.38 4.12 -1.53
N SER A 122 7.95 5.15 -0.92
CA SER A 122 9.28 5.11 -0.32
C SER A 122 9.25 4.76 1.16
N LEU A 123 8.08 4.80 1.80
CA LEU A 123 7.93 4.67 3.25
C LEU A 123 8.32 3.26 3.72
N THR A 124 7.90 2.23 3.00
CA THR A 124 8.22 0.83 3.30
C THR A 124 9.72 0.57 3.31
N SER A 125 10.44 1.10 2.32
CA SER A 125 11.90 1.01 2.24
C SER A 125 12.59 1.85 3.32
N ARG A 126 12.07 3.05 3.58
CA ARG A 126 12.62 3.94 4.62
C ARG A 126 12.50 3.33 6.01
N PHE A 127 11.37 2.77 6.36
CA PHE A 127 11.14 2.16 7.67
C PHE A 127 12.02 0.91 7.85
N CYS A 128 12.02 0.01 6.89
CA CYS A 128 12.87 -1.17 6.91
C CYS A 128 14.36 -0.80 7.11
N ARG A 129 14.86 0.20 6.39
CA ARG A 129 16.24 0.67 6.52
C ARG A 129 16.54 1.25 7.91
N ILE A 130 15.63 2.03 8.47
CA ILE A 130 15.79 2.63 9.82
C ILE A 130 15.80 1.53 10.87
N ASP A 131 14.89 0.58 10.78
CA ASP A 131 14.80 -0.52 11.75
C ASP A 131 15.97 -1.48 11.63
N LYS A 132 16.45 -1.77 10.42
CA LYS A 132 17.68 -2.52 10.20
C LYS A 132 18.91 -1.83 10.83
N GLN A 133 19.00 -0.50 10.75
CA GLN A 133 20.06 0.25 11.42
C GLN A 133 19.97 0.19 12.95
N LYS A 134 18.76 0.15 13.48
CA LYS A 134 18.47 0.21 14.91
C LYS A 134 18.57 -1.15 15.59
N PHE A 135 18.09 -2.20 14.93
CA PHE A 135 17.87 -3.53 15.52
C PHE A 135 18.68 -4.62 14.83
N GLY A 136 19.42 -4.30 13.78
CA GLY A 136 20.18 -5.26 12.98
C GLY A 136 19.29 -5.97 11.95
N GLU A 137 19.90 -6.98 11.32
CA GLU A 137 19.20 -7.84 10.36
C GLU A 137 18.42 -8.92 11.09
N ILE A 138 17.12 -8.94 10.88
CA ILE A 138 16.19 -9.94 11.44
C ILE A 138 15.52 -10.65 10.27
N ARG A 139 15.69 -11.98 10.22
CA ARG A 139 15.15 -12.82 9.15
C ARG A 139 13.63 -12.62 8.99
N ASN A 140 13.17 -12.48 7.74
CA ASN A 140 11.78 -12.20 7.33
C ASN A 140 11.19 -10.89 7.89
N VAL A 141 12.03 -10.03 8.49
CA VAL A 141 11.59 -8.73 9.01
C VAL A 141 12.42 -7.61 8.39
N THR A 142 13.74 -7.55 8.66
CA THR A 142 14.63 -6.49 8.17
C THR A 142 15.72 -6.99 7.22
N ASP A 143 15.66 -8.23 6.79
CA ASP A 143 16.63 -8.86 5.88
C ASP A 143 16.48 -8.43 4.40
N ARG A 144 15.38 -7.74 4.06
CA ARG A 144 15.14 -7.11 2.77
C ARG A 144 15.35 -5.60 2.81
N MET A 145 15.16 -4.92 1.68
CA MET A 145 15.24 -3.46 1.59
C MET A 145 13.87 -2.77 1.66
N TYR A 146 12.82 -3.51 2.02
CA TYR A 146 11.44 -2.99 2.09
C TYR A 146 10.63 -3.78 3.12
N TYR A 147 9.55 -3.16 3.60
CA TYR A 147 8.43 -3.81 4.28
C TYR A 147 7.27 -4.03 3.32
N THR A 148 6.48 -5.05 3.56
CA THR A 148 5.24 -5.30 2.83
C THR A 148 4.28 -4.13 3.01
N ASN A 149 3.66 -3.68 1.92
CA ASN A 149 2.64 -2.65 2.02
C ASN A 149 1.43 -3.15 2.80
N SER A 150 0.96 -2.31 3.72
CA SER A 150 -0.26 -2.51 4.50
C SER A 150 -0.47 -3.98 4.92
N TYR A 151 -1.57 -4.57 4.51
CA TYR A 151 -2.02 -5.95 4.81
C TYR A 151 -1.69 -6.96 3.71
N HIS A 152 -1.06 -6.54 2.61
CA HIS A 152 -0.86 -7.42 1.44
C HIS A 152 -0.13 -8.71 1.81
N VAL A 153 -0.51 -9.79 1.14
CA VAL A 153 0.29 -11.02 1.11
C VAL A 153 1.69 -10.67 0.63
N HIS A 154 2.71 -11.21 1.29
CA HIS A 154 4.08 -10.90 0.95
C HIS A 154 4.38 -11.32 -0.50
N VAL A 155 5.05 -10.44 -1.26
CA VAL A 155 5.22 -10.57 -2.72
C VAL A 155 5.94 -11.84 -3.18
N THR A 156 6.64 -12.53 -2.29
CA THR A 156 7.32 -13.81 -2.57
C THR A 156 6.48 -15.02 -2.18
N GLU A 157 5.30 -14.84 -1.62
CA GLU A 157 4.46 -15.94 -1.18
C GLU A 157 3.68 -16.51 -2.36
N GLU A 158 3.87 -17.80 -2.63
CA GLU A 158 3.15 -18.50 -3.70
C GLU A 158 1.71 -18.77 -3.25
N ILE A 159 0.79 -18.03 -3.81
CA ILE A 159 -0.65 -18.10 -3.52
C ILE A 159 -1.41 -17.78 -4.81
N ASP A 160 -2.52 -18.46 -5.06
CA ASP A 160 -3.35 -18.14 -6.23
C ASP A 160 -4.15 -16.84 -6.03
N ALA A 161 -4.65 -16.28 -7.13
CA ALA A 161 -5.35 -15.00 -7.14
C ALA A 161 -6.60 -14.98 -6.23
N PHE A 162 -7.36 -16.08 -6.20
CA PHE A 162 -8.61 -16.15 -5.45
C PHE A 162 -8.36 -16.29 -3.95
N GLU A 163 -7.42 -17.14 -3.56
CA GLU A 163 -7.03 -17.29 -2.15
C GLU A 163 -6.38 -15.99 -1.62
N LYS A 164 -5.55 -15.32 -2.43
CA LYS A 164 -5.00 -14.02 -2.08
C LYS A 164 -6.10 -12.97 -1.88
N LEU A 165 -7.01 -12.82 -2.83
CA LEU A 165 -8.10 -11.86 -2.75
C LEU A 165 -9.05 -12.19 -1.58
N LYS A 166 -9.32 -13.47 -1.33
CA LYS A 166 -10.11 -13.92 -0.18
C LYS A 166 -9.45 -13.55 1.14
N PHE A 167 -8.15 -13.79 1.27
CA PHE A 167 -7.40 -13.42 2.46
C PHE A 167 -7.41 -11.88 2.65
N GLU A 168 -7.10 -11.11 1.61
CA GLU A 168 -7.01 -9.66 1.69
C GLU A 168 -8.37 -8.96 1.89
N SER A 169 -9.47 -9.55 1.43
CA SER A 169 -10.82 -8.96 1.56
C SER A 169 -11.21 -8.62 2.99
N GLN A 170 -10.76 -9.41 3.97
CA GLN A 170 -11.03 -9.21 5.39
C GLN A 170 -10.50 -7.88 5.91
N PHE A 171 -9.41 -7.38 5.33
CA PHE A 171 -8.78 -6.11 5.71
C PHE A 171 -9.44 -4.90 5.06
N HIS A 172 -10.18 -5.09 3.97
CA HIS A 172 -10.91 -4.03 3.29
C HIS A 172 -12.00 -3.43 4.18
N ASP A 173 -12.79 -4.28 4.86
CA ASP A 173 -13.85 -3.84 5.76
C ASP A 173 -13.33 -3.15 7.04
N ILE A 174 -12.06 -3.39 7.37
CA ILE A 174 -11.38 -2.76 8.50
C ILE A 174 -10.75 -1.43 8.08
N SER A 175 -10.23 -1.32 6.85
CA SER A 175 -9.47 -0.17 6.34
C SER A 175 -10.36 0.81 5.55
N LEU A 176 -11.42 1.31 6.17
CA LEU A 176 -12.43 2.15 5.53
C LEU A 176 -11.92 3.54 5.08
N GLY A 177 -10.73 3.95 5.51
CA GLY A 177 -10.07 5.17 5.03
C GLY A 177 -9.49 5.03 3.62
N GLY A 178 -9.46 3.83 3.08
CA GLY A 178 -8.98 3.45 1.76
C GLY A 178 -8.08 2.22 1.80
N CYS A 179 -8.23 1.37 0.82
CA CYS A 179 -7.45 0.14 0.64
C CYS A 179 -7.43 -0.26 -0.83
N ILE A 180 -6.48 -1.10 -1.20
CA ILE A 180 -6.35 -1.64 -2.55
C ILE A 180 -5.69 -3.02 -2.48
N SER A 181 -6.13 -3.93 -3.33
CA SER A 181 -5.46 -5.22 -3.55
C SER A 181 -4.88 -5.32 -4.95
N TYR A 182 -3.85 -6.12 -5.11
CA TYR A 182 -3.18 -6.35 -6.41
C TYR A 182 -3.12 -7.84 -6.73
N VAL A 183 -3.36 -8.17 -7.99
CA VAL A 183 -3.16 -9.52 -8.53
C VAL A 183 -2.13 -9.46 -9.64
N GLU A 184 -1.03 -10.18 -9.46
CA GLU A 184 0.02 -10.31 -10.49
C GLU A 184 -0.36 -11.46 -11.42
N VAL A 185 -0.59 -11.17 -12.70
CA VAL A 185 -0.95 -12.17 -13.71
C VAL A 185 0.00 -12.12 -14.92
N PRO A 186 0.16 -13.21 -15.67
CA PRO A 186 0.89 -13.19 -16.94
C PRO A 186 0.09 -12.42 -18.00
N ASP A 187 0.58 -12.42 -19.23
CA ASP A 187 -0.22 -11.95 -20.38
C ASP A 187 -1.47 -12.81 -20.55
N MET A 188 -2.61 -12.24 -20.22
CA MET A 188 -3.94 -12.88 -20.28
C MET A 188 -4.69 -12.61 -21.57
N SER A 189 -4.06 -11.98 -22.57
CA SER A 189 -4.71 -11.61 -23.84
C SER A 189 -5.35 -12.80 -24.58
N LYS A 190 -4.85 -14.01 -24.33
CA LYS A 190 -5.36 -15.27 -24.91
C LYS A 190 -6.26 -16.07 -23.96
N ASN A 191 -6.53 -15.56 -22.75
CA ASN A 191 -7.35 -16.23 -21.74
C ASN A 191 -8.32 -15.26 -21.08
N LEU A 192 -9.13 -14.59 -21.88
CA LEU A 192 -10.14 -13.63 -21.40
C LEU A 192 -11.15 -14.23 -20.39
N PRO A 193 -11.56 -15.52 -20.51
CA PRO A 193 -12.43 -16.12 -19.50
C PRO A 193 -11.83 -16.13 -18.08
N ALA A 194 -10.52 -16.33 -17.94
CA ALA A 194 -9.88 -16.24 -16.62
C ALA A 194 -9.85 -14.82 -16.09
N VAL A 195 -9.65 -13.81 -16.94
CA VAL A 195 -9.76 -12.39 -16.55
C VAL A 195 -11.16 -12.08 -16.06
N GLU A 196 -12.20 -12.54 -16.79
CA GLU A 196 -13.60 -12.37 -16.40
C GLU A 196 -13.90 -12.98 -15.02
N GLN A 197 -13.38 -14.17 -14.74
CA GLN A 197 -13.53 -14.83 -13.44
C GLN A 197 -12.89 -14.01 -12.31
N ILE A 198 -11.67 -13.50 -12.52
CA ILE A 198 -10.99 -12.63 -11.53
C ILE A 198 -11.80 -11.35 -11.30
N ILE A 199 -12.25 -10.68 -12.36
CA ILE A 199 -13.05 -9.46 -12.25
C ILE A 199 -14.37 -9.73 -11.53
N ASN A 200 -15.04 -10.83 -11.85
CA ASN A 200 -16.28 -11.21 -11.18
C ASN A 200 -16.06 -11.50 -9.68
N TYR A 201 -14.95 -12.14 -9.32
CA TYR A 201 -14.60 -12.35 -7.92
C TYR A 201 -14.35 -11.03 -7.20
N ILE A 202 -13.57 -10.12 -7.80
CA ILE A 202 -13.29 -8.78 -7.28
C ILE A 202 -14.61 -8.03 -7.06
N TYR A 203 -15.50 -8.01 -8.04
CA TYR A 203 -16.79 -7.32 -7.97
C TYR A 203 -17.62 -7.71 -6.74
N HIS A 204 -17.58 -8.99 -6.36
CA HIS A 204 -18.39 -9.49 -5.24
C HIS A 204 -17.70 -9.45 -3.87
N ASN A 205 -16.37 -9.33 -3.81
CA ASN A 205 -15.62 -9.56 -2.57
C ASN A 205 -14.62 -8.45 -2.20
N ILE A 206 -14.26 -7.57 -3.14
CA ILE A 206 -13.17 -6.61 -2.97
C ILE A 206 -13.68 -5.21 -3.28
N GLN A 207 -13.37 -4.23 -2.42
CA GLN A 207 -13.78 -2.84 -2.63
C GLN A 207 -13.00 -2.16 -3.76
N TYR A 208 -11.69 -2.41 -3.84
CA TYR A 208 -10.83 -1.91 -4.89
C TYR A 208 -9.67 -2.85 -5.13
N ALA A 209 -9.50 -3.30 -6.36
CA ALA A 209 -8.37 -4.11 -6.78
C ALA A 209 -7.89 -3.74 -8.17
N GLU A 210 -6.65 -4.09 -8.44
CA GLU A 210 -5.99 -3.88 -9.72
C GLU A 210 -5.28 -5.14 -10.19
N ILE A 211 -5.35 -5.39 -11.48
CA ILE A 211 -4.64 -6.50 -12.13
C ILE A 211 -3.33 -5.96 -12.68
N ASN A 212 -2.22 -6.56 -12.25
CA ASN A 212 -0.88 -6.24 -12.71
C ASN A 212 -0.43 -7.24 -13.78
N THR A 213 0.19 -6.69 -14.81
CA THR A 213 0.92 -7.45 -15.83
C THR A 213 2.33 -6.86 -15.98
N LYS A 214 3.15 -7.47 -16.81
CA LYS A 214 4.52 -7.02 -17.09
C LYS A 214 4.67 -6.66 -18.59
N PRO A 215 4.05 -5.57 -19.07
CA PRO A 215 4.03 -5.18 -20.48
C PRO A 215 5.24 -4.31 -20.83
N ASP A 216 6.44 -4.82 -20.53
CA ASP A 216 7.67 -4.06 -20.80
C ASP A 216 8.06 -4.14 -22.26
N VAL A 217 8.82 -3.16 -22.73
CA VAL A 217 9.29 -3.06 -24.11
C VAL A 217 10.77 -2.71 -24.14
N CYS A 218 11.53 -3.45 -24.95
CA CYS A 218 12.87 -3.06 -25.36
C CYS A 218 12.82 -2.47 -26.77
N PHE A 219 13.04 -1.18 -26.92
CA PHE A 219 12.98 -0.48 -28.20
C PHE A 219 14.15 -0.86 -29.12
N LYS A 220 15.28 -1.36 -28.58
CA LYS A 220 16.44 -1.77 -29.35
C LYS A 220 16.19 -3.03 -30.19
N CYS A 221 15.47 -4.01 -29.64
CA CYS A 221 15.25 -5.30 -30.32
C CYS A 221 13.77 -5.64 -30.55
N GLY A 222 12.84 -4.76 -30.14
CA GLY A 222 11.40 -4.99 -30.29
C GLY A 222 10.83 -6.04 -29.33
N TYR A 223 11.60 -6.48 -28.31
CA TYR A 223 11.09 -7.42 -27.32
C TYR A 223 9.94 -6.80 -26.52
N THR A 224 8.84 -7.55 -26.38
CA THR A 224 7.72 -7.24 -25.50
C THR A 224 7.56 -8.35 -24.48
N GLY A 225 7.45 -8.01 -23.22
CA GLY A 225 7.36 -8.96 -22.11
C GLY A 225 8.20 -8.50 -20.92
N GLU A 226 8.42 -9.37 -19.95
CA GLU A 226 9.12 -8.99 -18.73
C GLU A 226 10.60 -8.68 -18.97
N ILE A 227 10.98 -7.42 -18.75
CA ILE A 227 12.39 -6.99 -18.59
C ILE A 227 12.82 -7.34 -17.16
N LYS A 228 14.02 -7.91 -17.03
CA LYS A 228 14.52 -8.50 -15.79
C LYS A 228 15.55 -7.63 -15.10
N LEU A 229 15.81 -7.91 -13.83
CA LEU A 229 16.92 -7.35 -13.06
C LEU A 229 18.07 -8.36 -13.01
N ASP A 230 19.30 -7.85 -13.09
CA ASP A 230 20.50 -8.62 -12.79
C ASP A 230 20.87 -8.55 -11.28
N ASP A 231 21.99 -9.19 -10.93
CA ASP A 231 22.49 -9.23 -9.55
C ASP A 231 22.91 -7.85 -9.00
N ASP A 232 23.21 -6.90 -9.89
CA ASP A 232 23.55 -5.51 -9.55
C ASP A 232 22.31 -4.60 -9.41
N MET A 233 21.10 -5.19 -9.55
CA MET A 233 19.82 -4.47 -9.54
C MET A 233 19.64 -3.53 -10.71
N GLU A 234 20.21 -3.87 -11.87
CA GLU A 234 20.04 -3.14 -13.13
C GLU A 234 19.08 -3.87 -14.07
N TRP A 235 18.17 -3.12 -14.68
CA TRP A 235 17.24 -3.66 -15.66
C TRP A 235 17.97 -4.05 -16.94
N TYR A 236 17.69 -5.24 -17.45
CA TYR A 236 18.21 -5.71 -18.75
C TYR A 236 17.16 -6.44 -19.57
N CYS A 237 17.25 -6.30 -20.89
CA CYS A 237 16.39 -7.04 -21.81
C CYS A 237 16.85 -8.50 -21.90
N PRO A 238 15.97 -9.49 -21.59
CA PRO A 238 16.37 -10.90 -21.63
C PRO A 238 16.64 -11.42 -23.05
N ASN A 239 16.18 -10.69 -24.09
CA ASN A 239 16.37 -11.09 -25.49
C ASN A 239 17.70 -10.60 -26.06
N CYS A 240 18.12 -9.36 -25.79
CA CYS A 240 19.33 -8.79 -26.41
C CYS A 240 20.38 -8.26 -25.42
N GLY A 241 20.16 -8.40 -24.12
CA GLY A 241 21.08 -7.94 -23.08
C GLY A 241 21.16 -6.41 -22.93
N ASN A 242 20.32 -5.64 -23.63
CA ASN A 242 20.33 -4.17 -23.53
C ASN A 242 20.05 -3.72 -22.10
N LYS A 243 20.85 -2.77 -21.59
CA LYS A 243 20.71 -2.15 -20.25
C LYS A 243 20.46 -0.65 -20.33
N ASP A 244 20.39 -0.06 -21.54
CA ASP A 244 20.13 1.36 -21.69
C ASP A 244 18.67 1.67 -21.33
N LYS A 245 18.48 2.42 -20.25
CA LYS A 245 17.15 2.82 -19.75
C LYS A 245 16.38 3.71 -20.72
N ASN A 246 17.06 4.39 -21.64
CA ASN A 246 16.41 5.22 -22.66
C ASN A 246 15.87 4.38 -23.82
N GLU A 247 16.39 3.15 -23.99
CA GLU A 247 15.96 2.20 -25.01
C GLU A 247 15.07 1.09 -24.45
N MET A 248 14.60 1.22 -23.20
CA MET A 248 13.70 0.26 -22.55
C MET A 248 12.61 0.99 -21.79
N GLN A 249 11.42 0.42 -21.79
CA GLN A 249 10.33 0.84 -20.93
C GLN A 249 9.93 -0.32 -20.00
N VAL A 250 10.21 -0.16 -18.72
CA VAL A 250 9.75 -1.09 -17.68
C VAL A 250 8.57 -0.44 -16.98
N MET A 251 7.40 -1.05 -17.10
CA MET A 251 6.17 -0.51 -16.54
C MET A 251 5.66 -1.43 -15.42
N ARG A 252 5.47 -0.88 -14.24
CA ARG A 252 4.87 -1.59 -13.10
C ARG A 252 3.88 -0.69 -12.39
N ARG A 253 2.81 -1.29 -11.96
CA ARG A 253 1.93 -0.66 -11.00
C ARG A 253 2.55 -0.80 -9.60
N THR A 254 2.61 0.27 -8.84
CA THR A 254 3.26 0.28 -7.54
C THR A 254 2.35 0.70 -6.40
N CYS A 255 1.64 1.81 -6.53
CA CYS A 255 0.90 2.43 -5.43
C CYS A 255 -0.39 3.11 -5.93
N GLY A 256 -1.17 2.44 -6.77
CA GLY A 256 -2.35 3.04 -7.38
C GLY A 256 -2.02 3.83 -8.66
N TYR A 257 -0.77 3.81 -9.12
CA TYR A 257 -0.36 4.36 -10.41
C TYR A 257 0.65 3.44 -11.11
N ILE A 258 0.76 3.60 -12.42
CA ILE A 258 1.78 2.91 -13.22
C ILE A 258 3.02 3.78 -13.26
N GLY A 259 4.12 3.27 -12.71
CA GLY A 259 5.43 3.90 -12.77
C GLY A 259 6.36 3.24 -13.80
N SER A 260 7.40 3.95 -14.19
CA SER A 260 8.41 3.44 -15.11
C SER A 260 9.82 3.74 -14.58
N ASN A 261 10.72 2.79 -14.71
CA ASN A 261 12.20 2.82 -14.58
C ASN A 261 12.87 3.59 -13.43
N MET A 262 12.14 4.35 -12.60
CA MET A 262 12.72 5.27 -11.61
C MET A 262 12.33 4.96 -10.16
N TRP A 263 12.41 3.71 -9.77
CA TRP A 263 12.15 3.34 -8.38
C TRP A 263 13.44 3.32 -7.56
N GLY A 264 13.32 3.67 -6.28
CA GLY A 264 14.41 3.46 -5.33
C GLY A 264 14.69 1.96 -5.14
N LYS A 265 15.91 1.61 -4.70
CA LYS A 265 16.39 0.21 -4.58
C LYS A 265 15.42 -0.73 -3.86
N GLY A 266 14.80 -0.30 -2.76
CA GLY A 266 13.86 -1.15 -2.03
C GLY A 266 12.59 -1.47 -2.83
N ARG A 267 12.05 -0.48 -3.56
CA ARG A 267 10.90 -0.73 -4.44
C ARG A 267 11.30 -1.59 -5.65
N THR A 268 12.49 -1.38 -6.20
CA THR A 268 13.01 -2.22 -7.29
C THR A 268 13.16 -3.67 -6.84
N GLN A 269 13.66 -3.92 -5.63
CA GLN A 269 13.75 -5.27 -5.08
C GLN A 269 12.36 -5.89 -4.87
N GLU A 270 11.42 -5.16 -4.30
CA GLU A 270 10.05 -5.63 -4.10
C GLU A 270 9.40 -6.03 -5.44
N ILE A 271 9.50 -5.18 -6.47
CA ILE A 271 8.95 -5.46 -7.81
C ILE A 271 9.58 -6.71 -8.43
N SER A 272 10.88 -6.89 -8.28
CA SER A 272 11.60 -8.05 -8.87
C SER A 272 11.23 -9.38 -8.22
N GLN A 273 10.79 -9.32 -6.97
CA GLN A 273 10.46 -10.50 -6.17
C GLN A 273 8.98 -10.91 -6.26
N ARG A 274 8.15 -10.14 -6.96
CA ARG A 274 6.73 -10.45 -7.13
C ARG A 274 6.53 -11.76 -7.90
N VAL A 275 5.85 -12.70 -7.27
CA VAL A 275 5.41 -13.94 -7.91
C VAL A 275 4.08 -13.74 -8.63
N LEU A 276 3.79 -14.59 -9.60
CA LEU A 276 2.49 -14.64 -10.26
C LEU A 276 1.48 -15.38 -9.39
N HIS A 277 0.26 -14.91 -9.38
CA HIS A 277 -0.86 -15.48 -8.65
C HIS A 277 -1.71 -16.34 -9.63
N LEU A 278 -1.27 -17.58 -9.87
CA LEU A 278 -1.85 -18.52 -10.83
C LEU A 278 -2.48 -19.72 -10.14
#